data_42ff4174d2863a5c55c311fa2499521c
#
_entry.id   42ff4174d2863a5c55c311fa2499521c
#
_cell.length_a   1.000
_cell.length_b   1.000
_cell.length_c   1.000
_cell.angle_alpha   90.00
_cell.angle_beta   90.00
_cell.angle_gamma   90.00
#
_symmetry.space_group_name_H-M   'P 1'
#
loop_
_entity.id
_entity.type
_entity.pdbx_description
1 polymer ?
#
loop_
_entity_poly.entity_id
_entity_poly.type
_entity_poly.pdbx_seq_one_letter_code
_entity_poly.pdbx_strand_id
1 'polypeptide(L)'
;WKLGVRKAAAAVTGSAKEAVYTVEIEDVPADIAAYAETQTGKSLVNDSKVIAASITDVRSETYNADNGHQTLFITVEADASFTGNVYKVGPQEVRVGYEYILKTSEFELTGLICALEVTDG
;
A
#
# COMPACT_ATOMS: atom_id res chain seq x y z
N TRP A 1 -12.62 2.42 -14.87
CA TRP A 1 -12.19 2.70 -14.17
C TRP A 1 -11.50 3.85 -14.26
N LYS A 2 -11.31 4.33 -14.20
CA LYS A 2 -11.00 5.25 -14.15
C LYS A 2 -10.08 5.74 -14.56
N LEU A 3 -9.73 6.29 -14.98
CA LEU A 3 -8.91 6.57 -15.21
C LEU A 3 -8.20 7.08 -16.34
N GLY A 4 -8.47 7.42 -17.49
CA GLY A 4 -7.83 7.71 -18.73
C GLY A 4 -6.88 8.86 -18.71
N VAL A 5 -7.24 9.94 -18.02
CA VAL A 5 -6.40 11.12 -17.96
C VAL A 5 -5.06 10.82 -17.29
N ARG A 6 -5.12 10.11 -16.19
CA ARG A 6 -3.91 9.77 -15.47
C ARG A 6 -3.01 8.84 -16.28
N LYS A 7 -3.64 7.92 -17.01
CA LYS A 7 -2.87 7.04 -17.88
C LYS A 7 -2.13 7.80 -18.94
N ALA A 8 -2.77 8.78 -19.54
CA ALA A 8 -2.12 9.56 -20.55
C ALA A 8 -0.90 10.31 -19.99
N ALA A 9 -1.04 10.86 -18.79
CA ALA A 9 0.07 11.55 -18.15
C ALA A 9 1.23 10.61 -17.89
N ALA A 10 0.93 9.40 -17.40
CA ALA A 10 1.97 8.41 -17.12
C ALA A 10 2.70 8.01 -18.39
N ALA A 11 1.97 7.86 -19.48
CA ALA A 11 2.59 7.47 -20.75
C ALA A 11 3.62 8.50 -21.20
N VAL A 12 3.38 9.79 -20.94
CA VAL A 12 4.31 10.85 -21.33
C VAL A 12 5.66 10.67 -20.62
N THR A 13 5.64 10.30 -19.36
CA THR A 13 6.90 10.14 -18.63
C THR A 13 7.66 8.88 -19.00
N GLY A 14 6.95 7.88 -19.51
CA GLY A 14 7.57 6.62 -19.92
C GLY A 14 8.02 5.72 -18.80
N SER A 15 8.18 6.22 -17.60
CA SER A 15 8.64 5.41 -16.47
C SER A 15 7.64 5.30 -15.34
N ALA A 16 6.62 6.12 -15.35
CA ALA A 16 5.60 6.07 -14.31
C ALA A 16 4.62 4.92 -14.56
N LYS A 17 4.31 4.19 -13.52
CA LYS A 17 3.39 3.06 -13.56
C LYS A 17 2.36 3.23 -12.48
N GLU A 18 1.20 2.62 -12.69
CA GLU A 18 0.19 2.54 -11.63
C GLU A 18 0.33 1.18 -10.97
N ALA A 19 0.50 1.17 -9.66
CA ALA A 19 0.66 -0.06 -8.89
C ALA A 19 -0.48 -0.19 -7.91
N VAL A 20 -1.03 -1.41 -7.81
CA VAL A 20 -1.98 -1.76 -6.77
C VAL A 20 -1.38 -2.94 -6.04
N TYR A 21 -1.16 -2.79 -4.75
CA TYR A 21 -0.55 -3.87 -3.98
C TYR A 21 -1.24 -4.02 -2.64
N THR A 22 -1.13 -5.23 -2.08
CA THR A 22 -1.73 -5.56 -0.79
C THR A 22 -0.61 -5.91 0.18
N VAL A 23 -0.66 -5.30 1.34
CA VAL A 23 0.29 -5.55 2.42
C VAL A 23 -0.42 -6.41 3.46
N GLU A 24 0.17 -7.56 3.77
CA GLU A 24 -0.37 -8.48 4.77
C GLU A 24 0.40 -8.29 6.07
N ILE A 25 -0.32 -8.01 7.14
CA ILE A 25 0.26 -7.73 8.45
C ILE A 25 -0.38 -8.67 9.44
N GLU A 26 0.41 -9.61 9.97
CA GLU A 26 -0.08 -10.63 10.88
C GLU A 26 0.05 -10.20 12.33
N ASP A 27 -0.80 -10.78 13.19
CA ASP A 27 -0.69 -10.65 14.63
C ASP A 27 -0.86 -9.21 15.10
N VAL A 28 -1.91 -8.55 14.60
CA VAL A 28 -2.19 -7.16 14.94
C VAL A 28 -3.21 -7.11 16.07
N PRO A 29 -2.93 -6.38 17.15
CA PRO A 29 -3.92 -6.24 18.23
C PRO A 29 -5.24 -5.68 17.69
N ALA A 30 -6.35 -6.10 18.30
CA ALA A 30 -7.68 -5.78 17.80
C ALA A 30 -7.94 -4.28 17.71
N ASP A 31 -7.44 -3.50 18.66
CA ASP A 31 -7.64 -2.05 18.65
C ASP A 31 -6.85 -1.38 17.52
N ILE A 32 -5.66 -1.87 17.24
CA ILE A 32 -4.85 -1.35 16.13
C ILE A 32 -5.51 -1.73 14.81
N ALA A 33 -6.05 -2.95 14.71
CA ALA A 33 -6.75 -3.38 13.51
C ALA A 33 -7.98 -2.52 13.26
N ALA A 34 -8.74 -2.19 14.29
CA ALA A 34 -9.90 -1.34 14.16
C ALA A 34 -9.48 0.08 13.72
N TYR A 35 -8.38 0.58 14.27
CA TYR A 35 -7.89 1.89 13.87
C TYR A 35 -7.47 1.91 12.41
N ALA A 36 -6.87 0.84 11.93
CA ALA A 36 -6.43 0.76 10.55
C ALA A 36 -7.60 0.93 9.57
N GLU A 37 -8.80 0.48 9.96
CA GLU A 37 -9.95 0.62 9.09
C GLU A 37 -10.32 2.08 8.87
N THR A 38 -9.99 2.96 9.82
CA THR A 38 -10.26 4.39 9.67
C THR A 38 -9.32 5.05 8.67
N GLN A 39 -8.28 4.34 8.23
CA GLN A 39 -7.26 4.90 7.35
C GLN A 39 -7.60 4.74 5.88
N THR A 40 -8.72 4.11 5.55
CA THR A 40 -9.16 3.99 4.16
C THR A 40 -9.33 5.39 3.58
N GLY A 41 -8.73 5.61 2.41
CA GLY A 41 -8.74 6.91 1.75
C GLY A 41 -7.59 7.82 2.14
N LYS A 42 -6.80 7.44 3.13
CA LYS A 42 -5.67 8.26 3.57
C LYS A 42 -4.46 8.06 2.68
N SER A 43 -3.71 9.13 2.50
CA SER A 43 -2.45 9.08 1.76
C SER A 43 -1.33 8.55 2.63
N LEU A 44 -0.39 7.86 1.99
CA LEU A 44 0.82 7.45 2.67
C LEU A 44 1.80 8.60 2.74
N VAL A 45 2.71 8.53 3.70
CA VAL A 45 3.72 9.58 3.90
C VAL A 45 5.11 8.94 3.96
N ASN A 46 6.10 9.75 3.62
CA ASN A 46 7.51 9.39 3.78
C ASN A 46 8.26 10.66 4.18
N ASP A 47 9.05 10.58 5.25
CA ASP A 47 9.76 11.74 5.77
C ASP A 47 8.83 12.94 5.96
N SER A 48 7.66 12.68 6.54
CA SER A 48 6.65 13.70 6.83
C SER A 48 6.06 14.36 5.59
N LYS A 49 6.27 13.79 4.41
CA LYS A 49 5.71 14.29 3.16
C LYS A 49 4.74 13.27 2.57
N VAL A 50 3.63 13.77 2.04
CA VAL A 50 2.67 12.92 1.35
C VAL A 50 3.28 12.41 0.05
N ILE A 51 3.15 11.11 -0.21
CA ILE A 51 3.59 10.52 -1.45
C ILE A 51 2.37 10.14 -2.28
N ALA A 52 2.59 9.79 -3.55
CA ALA A 52 1.51 9.48 -4.47
C ALA A 52 1.04 8.05 -4.26
N ALA A 53 0.48 7.78 -3.08
CA ALA A 53 -0.02 6.48 -2.68
C ALA A 53 -1.12 6.66 -1.66
N SER A 54 -2.16 5.85 -1.75
CA SER A 54 -3.27 5.93 -0.80
C SER A 54 -3.83 4.55 -0.50
N ILE A 55 -4.38 4.41 0.71
CA ILE A 55 -5.03 3.19 1.13
C ILE A 55 -6.43 3.17 0.52
N THR A 56 -6.75 2.12 -0.23
CA THR A 56 -8.05 2.01 -0.88
C THR A 56 -8.96 0.98 -0.20
N ASP A 57 -8.39 0.06 0.57
CA ASP A 57 -9.19 -0.95 1.24
C ASP A 57 -8.43 -1.53 2.42
N VAL A 58 -9.15 -1.83 3.49
CA VAL A 58 -8.59 -2.50 4.67
C VAL A 58 -9.52 -3.66 5.00
N ARG A 59 -8.98 -4.87 5.00
CA ARG A 59 -9.73 -6.08 5.34
C ARG A 59 -9.01 -6.78 6.48
N SER A 60 -9.77 -7.38 7.39
CA SER A 60 -9.18 -8.09 8.52
C SER A 60 -9.75 -9.51 8.61
N GLU A 61 -8.91 -10.40 9.13
CA GLU A 61 -9.30 -11.78 9.43
C GLU A 61 -8.73 -12.14 10.79
N THR A 62 -9.34 -13.10 11.44
CA THR A 62 -8.84 -13.57 12.73
C THR A 62 -7.47 -14.23 12.57
N TYR A 63 -6.50 -13.75 13.32
CA TYR A 63 -5.18 -14.38 13.40
C TYR A 63 -5.14 -15.36 14.57
N ASN A 64 -5.58 -14.91 15.75
CA ASN A 64 -5.60 -15.73 16.95
C ASN A 64 -6.85 -15.38 17.74
N ALA A 65 -7.79 -16.33 17.79
CA ALA A 65 -9.06 -16.10 18.46
C ALA A 65 -8.90 -15.95 19.98
N ASP A 66 -7.86 -16.54 20.56
CA ASP A 66 -7.66 -16.50 22.00
C ASP A 66 -7.32 -15.10 22.51
N ASN A 67 -6.56 -14.32 21.73
CA ASN A 67 -6.20 -12.96 22.13
C ASN A 67 -6.87 -11.88 21.30
N GLY A 68 -7.67 -12.26 20.29
CA GLY A 68 -8.38 -11.30 19.45
C GLY A 68 -7.53 -10.63 18.40
N HIS A 69 -6.28 -11.05 18.24
CA HIS A 69 -5.41 -10.45 17.23
C HIS A 69 -5.88 -10.81 15.82
N GLN A 70 -5.59 -9.92 14.88
CA GLN A 70 -6.08 -10.00 13.51
C GLN A 70 -4.93 -10.03 12.53
N THR A 71 -5.20 -10.55 11.33
CA THR A 71 -4.35 -10.35 10.18
C THR A 71 -5.01 -9.29 9.32
N LEU A 72 -4.26 -8.26 8.96
CA LEU A 72 -4.76 -7.19 8.10
C LEU A 72 -4.28 -7.37 6.68
N PHE A 73 -5.15 -7.06 5.73
CA PHE A 73 -4.83 -6.99 4.31
C PHE A 73 -5.17 -5.57 3.86
N ILE A 74 -4.14 -4.76 3.64
CA ILE A 74 -4.31 -3.36 3.31
C ILE A 74 -3.91 -3.16 1.86
N THR A 75 -4.85 -2.70 1.06
CA THR A 75 -4.62 -2.45 -0.36
C THR A 75 -4.27 -0.99 -0.58
N VAL A 76 -3.22 -0.77 -1.36
CA VAL A 76 -2.69 0.56 -1.66
C VAL A 76 -2.69 0.73 -3.17
N GLU A 77 -3.14 1.90 -3.63
CA GLU A 77 -2.96 2.33 -5.02
C GLU A 77 -1.93 3.44 -5.04
N ALA A 78 -0.98 3.34 -5.93
CA ALA A 78 0.15 4.26 -5.94
C ALA A 78 0.68 4.49 -7.33
N ASP A 79 1.33 5.64 -7.51
CA ASP A 79 2.17 5.87 -8.67
C ASP A 79 3.56 5.30 -8.33
N ALA A 80 4.01 4.37 -9.16
CA ALA A 80 5.30 3.72 -8.93
C ALA A 80 6.26 4.11 -10.04
N SER A 81 7.54 4.19 -9.70
CA SER A 81 8.60 4.37 -10.69
C SER A 81 9.21 3.01 -11.00
N PHE A 82 9.68 2.86 -12.22
CA PHE A 82 10.38 1.65 -12.64
C PHE A 82 11.80 2.04 -13.01
N THR A 83 12.74 1.70 -12.16
CA THR A 83 14.15 2.09 -12.32
C THR A 83 15.02 0.91 -11.93
N GLY A 84 15.97 0.56 -12.81
CA GLY A 84 16.88 -0.55 -12.52
C GLY A 84 16.17 -1.88 -12.36
N ASN A 85 15.08 -2.07 -13.11
CA ASN A 85 14.28 -3.30 -13.12
C ASN A 85 13.51 -3.53 -11.82
N VAL A 86 13.29 -2.49 -11.02
CA VAL A 86 12.46 -2.59 -9.82
C VAL A 86 11.41 -1.48 -9.81
N TYR A 87 10.28 -1.79 -9.19
CA TYR A 87 9.23 -0.80 -8.98
C TYR A 87 9.38 -0.22 -7.58
N LYS A 88 9.26 1.10 -7.47
CA LYS A 88 9.35 1.78 -6.19
C LYS A 88 8.17 2.71 -5.99
N VAL A 89 7.68 2.76 -4.77
CA VAL A 89 6.69 3.74 -4.33
C VAL A 89 7.36 4.56 -3.24
N GLY A 90 7.58 5.84 -3.51
CA GLY A 90 8.47 6.62 -2.68
C GLY A 90 9.85 5.96 -2.71
N PRO A 91 10.50 5.79 -1.57
CA PRO A 91 11.82 5.14 -1.53
C PRO A 91 11.76 3.62 -1.41
N GLN A 92 10.58 3.02 -1.26
CA GLN A 92 10.47 1.60 -1.00
C GLN A 92 10.20 0.81 -2.26
N GLU A 93 10.93 -0.29 -2.42
CA GLU A 93 10.69 -1.21 -3.51
C GLU A 93 9.40 -2.00 -3.23
N VAL A 94 8.54 -2.17 -4.25
CA VAL A 94 7.33 -2.97 -4.13
C VAL A 94 7.50 -4.24 -4.94
N ARG A 95 7.42 -5.37 -4.26
CA ARG A 95 7.62 -6.69 -4.84
C ARG A 95 6.95 -7.71 -3.92
N VAL A 96 6.25 -8.66 -4.49
CA VAL A 96 5.64 -9.71 -3.66
C VAL A 96 6.73 -10.41 -2.85
N GLY A 97 6.49 -10.53 -1.55
CA GLY A 97 7.44 -11.12 -0.62
C GLY A 97 8.33 -10.12 0.08
N TYR A 98 8.33 -8.86 -0.35
CA TYR A 98 9.15 -7.83 0.29
C TYR A 98 8.40 -7.20 1.44
N GLU A 99 9.17 -6.85 2.46
CA GLU A 99 8.67 -6.08 3.58
C GLU A 99 8.31 -4.68 3.11
N TYR A 100 7.21 -4.15 3.63
CA TYR A 100 6.77 -2.81 3.28
C TYR A 100 6.34 -2.08 4.54
N ILE A 101 6.87 -0.88 4.73
CA ILE A 101 6.48 -0.01 5.83
C ILE A 101 5.33 0.86 5.35
N LEU A 102 4.14 0.59 5.88
CA LEU A 102 2.93 1.31 5.51
C LEU A 102 2.68 2.38 6.55
N LYS A 103 2.73 3.64 6.13
CA LYS A 103 2.73 4.74 7.06
C LYS A 103 1.82 5.86 6.57
N THR A 104 0.88 6.26 7.40
CA THR A 104 0.11 7.48 7.18
C THR A 104 0.57 8.51 8.21
N SER A 105 -0.04 9.70 8.21
CA SER A 105 0.29 10.70 9.20
C SER A 105 -0.11 10.29 10.61
N GLU A 106 -0.90 9.23 10.73
CA GLU A 106 -1.50 8.86 12.01
C GLU A 106 -1.06 7.50 12.53
N PHE A 107 -0.51 6.62 11.67
CA PHE A 107 -0.07 5.31 12.15
C PHE A 107 0.97 4.73 11.21
N GLU A 108 1.61 3.67 11.68
CA GLU A 108 2.62 2.95 10.90
C GLU A 108 2.52 1.46 11.22
N LEU A 109 2.48 0.64 10.17
CA LEU A 109 2.52 -0.81 10.30
C LEU A 109 3.47 -1.37 9.24
N THR A 110 4.14 -2.45 9.59
CA THR A 110 5.06 -3.12 8.67
C THR A 110 4.54 -4.53 8.39
N GLY A 111 4.50 -4.90 7.13
CA GLY A 111 4.07 -6.22 6.73
C GLY A 111 4.75 -6.65 5.45
N LEU A 112 4.22 -7.69 4.83
CA LEU A 112 4.76 -8.23 3.59
C LEU A 112 3.79 -7.96 2.45
N ILE A 113 4.32 -7.58 1.30
CA ILE A 113 3.49 -7.45 0.11
C ILE A 113 3.13 -8.84 -0.36
N CYS A 114 1.83 -9.15 -0.38
CA CYS A 114 1.34 -10.47 -0.77
C CYS A 114 0.70 -10.48 -2.16
N ALA A 115 0.43 -9.32 -2.74
CA ALA A 115 -0.12 -9.21 -4.08
C ALA A 115 0.34 -7.91 -4.69
N LEU A 116 0.59 -7.92 -5.99
CA LEU A 116 1.04 -6.72 -6.71
C LEU A 116 0.55 -6.80 -8.14
N GLU A 117 -0.07 -5.72 -8.60
CA GLU A 117 -0.48 -5.58 -9.98
C GLU A 117 0.01 -4.23 -10.48
N VAL A 118 0.71 -4.22 -11.60
CA VAL A 118 1.27 -2.99 -12.16
C VAL A 118 0.74 -2.83 -13.56
N THR A 119 0.26 -1.64 -13.86
CA THR A 119 -0.22 -1.30 -15.19
C THR A 119 0.48 -0.03 -15.67
N ASP A 120 0.55 0.12 -16.99
CA ASP A 120 1.02 1.38 -17.56
C ASP A 120 -0.07 2.41 -17.30
N GLY A 121 0.25 3.33 -16.45
CA GLY A 121 -0.72 4.31 -15.99
C GLY A 121 -1.27 5.23 -17.03
#